data_8b01fe569e78403f9527ee76c60144e9
#
_entry.id   8b01fe569e78403f9527ee76c60144e9
#
_cell.length_a   1.000
_cell.length_b   1.000
_cell.length_c   1.000
_cell.angle_alpha   90.00
_cell.angle_beta   90.00
_cell.angle_gamma   90.00
#
_symmetry.space_group_name_H-M   'P 1'
#
loop_
_entity.id
_entity.type
_entity.pdbx_description
1 polymer ?
#
loop_
_entity_poly.entity_id
_entity_poly.type
_entity_poly.pdbx_seq_one_letter_code
_entity_poly.pdbx_strand_id
1 'polypeptide(L)'
;VDAAVEVAKYYDFIEVMPPAIYAPLIAKEQVKDMEELQTIIKSLIEVGDRLGKPVLATGNVHYLEPEDEIYREIIVRSLGQGAMINRTIGHGENAQPAPLPKAHFRTTNEMLDEFAFLGEDLARKIVIENTNALAETFEPVEVVKGDLYTPFIDKAEETVAELTYQKAFEIYGNPLPDIVDLRIEKELTSILGNGFAVIYLASQMLVHRSNERGYLVGSRGS
;
A
#
# COMPACT_ATOMS: atom_id res chain seq x y z
N VAL A 1 -8.09 -27.44 -9.73
CA VAL A 1 -7.22 -27.84 -8.62
C VAL A 1 -5.79 -28.02 -9.10
N ASP A 2 -5.47 -28.86 -10.09
CA ASP A 2 -4.08 -29.20 -10.46
C ASP A 2 -3.24 -27.98 -10.90
N ALA A 3 -3.79 -27.06 -11.69
CA ALA A 3 -3.12 -25.84 -12.06
C ALA A 3 -2.83 -24.93 -10.83
N ALA A 4 -3.74 -24.91 -9.86
CA ALA A 4 -3.55 -24.16 -8.62
C ALA A 4 -2.47 -24.80 -7.73
N VAL A 5 -2.36 -26.13 -7.72
CA VAL A 5 -1.29 -26.86 -7.02
C VAL A 5 0.08 -26.45 -7.55
N GLU A 6 0.26 -26.35 -8.87
CA GLU A 6 1.55 -25.93 -9.47
C GLU A 6 1.97 -24.52 -9.04
N VAL A 7 1.02 -23.59 -8.98
CA VAL A 7 1.29 -22.22 -8.53
C VAL A 7 1.56 -22.18 -7.03
N ALA A 8 0.74 -22.90 -6.24
CA ALA A 8 0.82 -22.88 -4.78
C ALA A 8 2.12 -23.48 -4.21
N LYS A 9 2.88 -24.24 -5.00
CA LYS A 9 4.20 -24.76 -4.58
C LYS A 9 5.18 -23.67 -4.15
N TYR A 10 5.06 -22.48 -4.71
CA TYR A 10 5.96 -21.35 -4.45
C TYR A 10 5.59 -20.52 -3.21
N TYR A 11 4.50 -20.82 -2.53
CA TYR A 11 4.00 -20.07 -1.37
C TYR A 11 4.08 -20.96 -0.11
N ASP A 12 4.24 -20.33 1.06
CA ASP A 12 4.35 -21.05 2.32
C ASP A 12 2.98 -21.43 2.89
N PHE A 13 1.94 -20.67 2.57
CA PHE A 13 0.56 -20.90 3.00
C PHE A 13 -0.43 -20.46 1.91
N ILE A 14 -1.69 -20.80 2.10
CA ILE A 14 -2.80 -20.45 1.20
C ILE A 14 -3.78 -19.59 1.98
N GLU A 15 -4.17 -18.46 1.40
CA GLU A 15 -5.16 -17.55 1.93
C GLU A 15 -6.53 -17.81 1.31
N VAL A 16 -7.57 -17.83 2.13
CA VAL A 16 -8.97 -17.79 1.72
C VAL A 16 -9.69 -16.66 2.45
N MET A 17 -10.63 -16.03 1.77
CA MET A 17 -11.42 -14.94 2.32
C MET A 17 -12.90 -15.32 2.42
N PRO A 18 -13.71 -14.65 3.25
CA PRO A 18 -15.16 -14.84 3.29
C PRO A 18 -15.79 -14.84 1.90
N PRO A 19 -16.79 -15.68 1.62
CA PRO A 19 -17.50 -15.69 0.33
C PRO A 19 -18.02 -14.30 -0.08
N ALA A 20 -18.43 -13.46 0.90
CA ALA A 20 -18.89 -12.10 0.68
C ALA A 20 -17.83 -11.18 0.02
N ILE A 21 -16.54 -11.47 0.21
CA ILE A 21 -15.43 -10.72 -0.45
C ILE A 21 -15.40 -11.05 -1.95
N TYR A 22 -15.73 -12.26 -2.33
CA TYR A 22 -15.74 -12.69 -3.73
C TYR A 22 -17.08 -12.46 -4.43
N ALA A 23 -18.14 -12.04 -3.72
CA ALA A 23 -19.47 -11.81 -4.31
C ALA A 23 -19.49 -10.93 -5.55
N PRO A 24 -18.61 -9.92 -5.72
CA PRO A 24 -18.51 -9.17 -6.98
C PRO A 24 -18.20 -10.02 -8.22
N LEU A 25 -17.66 -11.23 -8.08
CA LEU A 25 -17.42 -12.14 -9.20
C LEU A 25 -18.73 -12.69 -9.77
N ILE A 26 -19.75 -12.88 -8.92
CA ILE A 26 -21.09 -13.29 -9.33
C ILE A 26 -21.73 -12.17 -10.17
N ALA A 27 -21.65 -10.92 -9.69
CA ALA A 27 -22.16 -9.77 -10.40
C ALA A 27 -21.48 -9.54 -11.78
N LYS A 28 -20.24 -10.00 -11.92
CA LYS A 28 -19.46 -9.97 -13.18
C LYS A 28 -19.66 -11.21 -14.04
N GLU A 29 -20.57 -12.11 -13.67
CA GLU A 29 -20.82 -13.37 -14.36
C GLU A 29 -19.59 -14.28 -14.52
N GLN A 30 -18.57 -14.09 -13.66
CA GLN A 30 -17.36 -14.93 -13.63
C GLN A 30 -17.57 -16.20 -12.81
N VAL A 31 -18.51 -16.17 -11.88
CA VAL A 31 -18.96 -17.27 -11.04
C VAL A 31 -20.49 -17.22 -11.03
N LYS A 32 -21.13 -18.36 -11.08
CA LYS A 32 -22.58 -18.47 -11.23
C LYS A 32 -23.34 -17.99 -9.98
N ASP A 33 -22.95 -18.46 -8.80
CA ASP A 33 -23.66 -18.24 -7.56
C ASP A 33 -22.76 -18.43 -6.33
N MET A 34 -23.33 -18.25 -5.15
CA MET A 34 -22.64 -18.42 -3.87
C MET A 34 -22.17 -19.85 -3.63
N GLU A 35 -22.90 -20.85 -4.11
CA GLU A 35 -22.55 -22.27 -3.95
C GLU A 35 -21.27 -22.61 -4.74
N GLU A 36 -21.14 -22.06 -5.95
CA GLU A 36 -19.92 -22.20 -6.73
C GLU A 36 -18.73 -21.47 -6.07
N LEU A 37 -18.92 -20.28 -5.49
CA LEU A 37 -17.87 -19.61 -4.69
C LEU A 37 -17.40 -20.46 -3.53
N GLN A 38 -18.33 -21.05 -2.77
CA GLN A 38 -17.99 -21.95 -1.67
C GLN A 38 -17.23 -23.19 -2.16
N THR A 39 -17.60 -23.71 -3.33
CA THR A 39 -16.90 -24.85 -3.97
C THR A 39 -15.47 -24.46 -4.37
N ILE A 40 -15.26 -23.25 -4.89
CA ILE A 40 -13.91 -22.74 -5.20
C ILE A 40 -13.08 -22.63 -3.92
N ILE A 41 -13.64 -22.10 -2.83
CA ILE A 41 -12.94 -22.02 -1.54
C ILE A 41 -12.55 -23.41 -1.03
N LYS A 42 -13.47 -24.38 -1.09
CA LYS A 42 -13.17 -25.80 -0.75
C LYS A 42 -12.03 -26.35 -1.60
N SER A 43 -12.01 -26.03 -2.89
CA SER A 43 -10.93 -26.46 -3.79
C SER A 43 -9.58 -25.84 -3.43
N LEU A 44 -9.53 -24.59 -2.96
CA LEU A 44 -8.30 -23.96 -2.47
C LEU A 44 -7.80 -24.64 -1.17
N ILE A 45 -8.72 -25.03 -0.29
CA ILE A 45 -8.37 -25.79 0.92
C ILE A 45 -7.78 -27.16 0.54
N GLU A 46 -8.38 -27.86 -0.44
CA GLU A 46 -7.85 -29.11 -0.97
C GLU A 46 -6.43 -28.95 -1.54
N VAL A 47 -6.11 -27.79 -2.17
CA VAL A 47 -4.74 -27.50 -2.63
C VAL A 47 -3.78 -27.44 -1.44
N GLY A 48 -4.18 -26.80 -0.34
CA GLY A 48 -3.39 -26.74 0.89
C GLY A 48 -3.12 -28.16 1.46
N ASP A 49 -4.16 -28.96 1.56
CA ASP A 49 -4.05 -30.33 2.07
C ASP A 49 -3.12 -31.18 1.19
N ARG A 50 -3.23 -31.10 -0.14
CA ARG A 50 -2.37 -31.82 -1.09
C ARG A 50 -0.89 -31.44 -0.97
N LEU A 51 -0.61 -30.19 -0.64
CA LEU A 51 0.75 -29.67 -0.52
C LEU A 51 1.28 -29.70 0.93
N GLY A 52 0.46 -30.08 1.90
CA GLY A 52 0.80 -30.01 3.33
C GLY A 52 1.03 -28.59 3.82
N LYS A 53 0.36 -27.60 3.20
CA LYS A 53 0.50 -26.17 3.54
C LYS A 53 -0.70 -25.68 4.35
N PRO A 54 -0.48 -24.80 5.37
CA PRO A 54 -1.59 -24.26 6.14
C PRO A 54 -2.47 -23.36 5.26
N VAL A 55 -3.78 -23.47 5.46
CA VAL A 55 -4.77 -22.55 4.88
C VAL A 55 -5.23 -21.59 5.95
N LEU A 56 -5.27 -20.31 5.63
CA LEU A 56 -5.58 -19.22 6.55
C LEU A 56 -6.82 -18.47 6.06
N ALA A 57 -7.76 -18.22 6.96
CA ALA A 57 -8.91 -17.36 6.66
C ALA A 57 -8.61 -15.93 7.09
N THR A 58 -8.65 -14.98 6.15
CA THR A 58 -8.44 -13.55 6.40
C THR A 58 -9.64 -12.72 5.99
N GLY A 59 -9.82 -11.55 6.60
CA GLY A 59 -11.01 -10.72 6.39
C GLY A 59 -10.94 -9.76 5.19
N ASN A 60 -9.76 -9.51 4.61
CA ASN A 60 -9.55 -8.44 3.63
C ASN A 60 -10.18 -7.11 4.06
N VAL A 61 -9.86 -6.69 5.28
CA VAL A 61 -10.51 -5.56 5.95
C VAL A 61 -10.07 -4.23 5.35
N HIS A 62 -11.04 -3.39 5.03
CA HIS A 62 -10.83 -2.04 4.50
C HIS A 62 -11.57 -0.95 5.28
N TYR A 63 -12.51 -1.30 6.13
CA TYR A 63 -13.27 -0.38 6.99
C TYR A 63 -13.76 -1.13 8.23
N LEU A 64 -14.18 -0.38 9.27
CA LEU A 64 -14.47 -0.95 10.58
C LEU A 64 -15.89 -1.54 10.63
N GLU A 65 -16.89 -0.70 10.49
CA GLU A 65 -18.28 -1.09 10.64
C GLU A 65 -18.93 -1.37 9.27
N PRO A 66 -19.93 -2.28 9.17
CA PRO A 66 -20.61 -2.56 7.92
C PRO A 66 -21.17 -1.31 7.22
N GLU A 67 -21.62 -0.31 7.98
CA GLU A 67 -22.18 0.95 7.50
C GLU A 67 -21.13 1.85 6.82
N ASP A 68 -19.86 1.67 7.14
CA ASP A 68 -18.74 2.43 6.56
C ASP A 68 -18.47 2.06 5.10
N GLU A 69 -19.14 1.06 4.57
CA GLU A 69 -19.07 0.67 3.16
C GLU A 69 -19.24 1.87 2.21
N ILE A 70 -20.13 2.81 2.57
CA ILE A 70 -20.40 4.00 1.76
C ILE A 70 -19.17 4.91 1.63
N TYR A 71 -18.38 5.07 2.69
CA TYR A 71 -17.16 5.87 2.65
C TYR A 71 -16.11 5.23 1.76
N ARG A 72 -15.97 3.91 1.86
CA ARG A 72 -15.09 3.17 0.95
C ARG A 72 -15.55 3.30 -0.50
N GLU A 73 -16.84 3.23 -0.75
CA GLU A 73 -17.38 3.39 -2.11
C GLU A 73 -17.05 4.77 -2.67
N ILE A 74 -17.24 5.84 -1.91
CA ILE A 74 -16.90 7.20 -2.32
C ILE A 74 -15.41 7.30 -2.67
N ILE A 75 -14.52 6.80 -1.80
CA ILE A 75 -13.07 6.82 -2.02
C ILE A 75 -12.72 6.06 -3.29
N VAL A 76 -13.21 4.83 -3.45
CA VAL A 76 -12.91 3.99 -4.61
C VAL A 76 -13.42 4.64 -5.91
N ARG A 77 -14.65 5.18 -5.91
CA ARG A 77 -15.22 5.85 -7.09
C ARG A 77 -14.44 7.12 -7.46
N SER A 78 -13.86 7.81 -6.50
CA SER A 78 -13.02 8.99 -6.74
C SER A 78 -11.71 8.69 -7.50
N LEU A 79 -11.26 7.44 -7.52
CA LEU A 79 -10.08 7.01 -8.28
C LEU A 79 -10.32 7.01 -9.80
N GLY A 80 -11.54 7.23 -10.24
CA GLY A 80 -11.92 7.28 -11.64
C GLY A 80 -12.02 5.91 -12.33
N GLN A 81 -12.49 5.92 -13.56
CA GLN A 81 -12.77 4.69 -14.34
C GLN A 81 -11.50 3.89 -14.72
N GLY A 82 -10.33 4.52 -14.68
CA GLY A 82 -9.05 3.85 -14.96
C GLY A 82 -8.63 2.85 -13.88
N ALA A 83 -9.15 2.95 -12.67
CA ALA A 83 -8.86 2.01 -11.61
C ALA A 83 -9.58 0.67 -11.85
N MET A 84 -8.83 -0.43 -11.77
CA MET A 84 -9.36 -1.78 -12.03
C MET A 84 -10.58 -2.12 -11.16
N ILE A 85 -10.63 -1.60 -9.92
CA ILE A 85 -11.73 -1.80 -8.97
C ILE A 85 -13.03 -1.07 -9.39
N ASN A 86 -12.93 -0.02 -10.23
CA ASN A 86 -14.06 0.78 -10.72
C ASN A 86 -14.65 0.28 -12.04
N ARG A 87 -14.31 -0.92 -12.47
CA ARG A 87 -14.87 -1.51 -13.69
C ARG A 87 -16.38 -1.56 -13.60
N THR A 88 -17.02 -1.27 -14.73
CA THR A 88 -18.47 -1.38 -14.90
C THR A 88 -18.87 -2.79 -15.31
N ILE A 89 -20.11 -3.15 -14.98
CA ILE A 89 -20.82 -4.35 -15.47
C ILE A 89 -21.83 -3.88 -16.54
N GLY A 90 -21.98 -4.66 -17.61
CA GLY A 90 -22.83 -4.29 -18.74
C GLY A 90 -22.12 -3.37 -19.74
N HIS A 91 -22.83 -2.98 -20.78
CA HIS A 91 -22.30 -2.19 -21.89
C HIS A 91 -23.19 -0.99 -22.22
N GLY A 92 -22.60 0.08 -22.75
CA GLY A 92 -23.33 1.28 -23.19
C GLY A 92 -24.07 1.98 -22.06
N GLU A 93 -25.29 2.43 -22.33
CA GLU A 93 -26.14 3.18 -21.40
C GLU A 93 -26.59 2.36 -20.17
N ASN A 94 -26.48 1.04 -20.22
CA ASN A 94 -26.82 0.12 -19.14
C ASN A 94 -25.60 -0.26 -18.29
N ALA A 95 -24.44 0.33 -18.54
CA ALA A 95 -23.24 0.06 -17.75
C ALA A 95 -23.40 0.60 -16.33
N GLN A 96 -23.25 -0.27 -15.33
CA GLN A 96 -23.33 0.09 -13.92
C GLN A 96 -21.98 -0.22 -13.21
N PRO A 97 -21.61 0.53 -12.17
CA PRO A 97 -20.46 0.20 -11.37
C PRO A 97 -20.57 -1.20 -10.78
N ALA A 98 -19.50 -1.99 -10.86
CA ALA A 98 -19.47 -3.28 -10.16
C ALA A 98 -19.61 -3.05 -8.64
N PRO A 99 -20.38 -3.91 -7.93
CA PRO A 99 -20.43 -3.83 -6.47
C PRO A 99 -19.05 -4.01 -5.87
N LEU A 100 -18.79 -3.37 -4.74
CA LEU A 100 -17.58 -3.56 -3.98
C LEU A 100 -17.70 -4.79 -3.05
N PRO A 101 -16.57 -5.42 -2.67
CA PRO A 101 -16.56 -6.47 -1.68
C PRO A 101 -17.06 -5.97 -0.31
N LYS A 102 -17.77 -6.80 0.44
CA LYS A 102 -18.14 -6.56 1.84
C LYS A 102 -16.92 -6.75 2.75
N ALA A 103 -16.10 -5.72 2.86
CA ALA A 103 -14.76 -5.77 3.46
C ALA A 103 -14.67 -5.04 4.81
N HIS A 104 -15.72 -5.15 5.64
CA HIS A 104 -15.71 -4.65 7.03
C HIS A 104 -14.89 -5.57 7.95
N PHE A 105 -14.46 -5.03 9.08
CA PHE A 105 -13.83 -5.81 10.13
C PHE A 105 -14.84 -6.83 10.68
N ARG A 106 -14.43 -8.08 10.76
CA ARG A 106 -15.21 -9.18 11.34
C ARG A 106 -14.56 -9.68 12.62
N THR A 107 -15.35 -9.84 13.66
CA THR A 107 -14.93 -10.56 14.86
C THR A 107 -14.66 -12.03 14.55
N THR A 108 -14.01 -12.73 15.47
CA THR A 108 -13.77 -14.18 15.34
C THR A 108 -15.05 -14.96 15.10
N ASN A 109 -16.14 -14.62 15.81
CA ASN A 109 -17.41 -15.31 15.66
C ASN A 109 -18.02 -15.06 14.28
N GLU A 110 -18.00 -13.82 13.80
CA GLU A 110 -18.47 -13.49 12.45
C GLU A 110 -17.64 -14.18 11.37
N MET A 111 -16.31 -14.29 11.56
CA MET A 111 -15.47 -15.06 10.64
C MET A 111 -15.84 -16.55 10.67
N LEU A 112 -16.11 -17.14 11.82
CA LEU A 112 -16.57 -18.53 11.91
C LEU A 112 -17.92 -18.74 11.21
N ASP A 113 -18.85 -17.79 11.35
CA ASP A 113 -20.15 -17.82 10.67
C ASP A 113 -19.99 -17.76 9.14
N GLU A 114 -19.09 -16.91 8.63
CA GLU A 114 -18.79 -16.82 7.19
C GLU A 114 -18.25 -18.13 6.60
N PHE A 115 -17.55 -18.93 7.40
CA PHE A 115 -16.99 -20.22 6.99
C PHE A 115 -17.79 -21.42 7.51
N ALA A 116 -19.00 -21.24 8.06
CA ALA A 116 -19.81 -22.33 8.60
C ALA A 116 -20.15 -23.43 7.56
N PHE A 117 -20.14 -23.10 6.28
CA PHE A 117 -20.33 -24.06 5.17
C PHE A 117 -19.24 -25.13 5.06
N LEU A 118 -18.12 -24.98 5.76
CA LEU A 118 -17.03 -25.94 5.84
C LEU A 118 -17.20 -26.98 6.96
N GLY A 119 -18.13 -26.70 7.90
CA GLY A 119 -18.26 -27.43 9.17
C GLY A 119 -17.38 -26.81 10.26
N GLU A 120 -17.74 -27.06 11.52
CA GLU A 120 -17.16 -26.40 12.69
C GLU A 120 -15.65 -26.61 12.82
N ASP A 121 -15.18 -27.86 12.69
CA ASP A 121 -13.75 -28.19 12.89
C ASP A 121 -12.85 -27.51 11.85
N LEU A 122 -13.24 -27.54 10.57
CA LEU A 122 -12.43 -26.96 9.51
C LEU A 122 -12.47 -25.44 9.54
N ALA A 123 -13.65 -24.83 9.81
CA ALA A 123 -13.77 -23.40 9.99
C ALA A 123 -12.89 -22.93 11.16
N ARG A 124 -12.95 -23.59 12.31
CA ARG A 124 -12.10 -23.29 13.47
C ARG A 124 -10.61 -23.39 13.13
N LYS A 125 -10.22 -24.46 12.43
CA LYS A 125 -8.83 -24.68 12.02
C LYS A 125 -8.27 -23.52 11.20
N ILE A 126 -9.00 -23.07 10.16
CA ILE A 126 -8.48 -22.02 9.26
C ILE A 126 -8.65 -20.60 9.81
N VAL A 127 -9.68 -20.35 10.64
CA VAL A 127 -9.96 -19.02 11.19
C VAL A 127 -9.15 -18.73 12.44
N ILE A 128 -8.94 -19.72 13.31
CA ILE A 128 -8.32 -19.53 14.62
C ILE A 128 -6.94 -20.20 14.70
N GLU A 129 -6.88 -21.50 14.46
CA GLU A 129 -5.68 -22.26 14.79
C GLU A 129 -4.51 -21.92 13.85
N ASN A 130 -4.74 -21.96 12.55
CA ASN A 130 -3.70 -21.69 11.57
C ASN A 130 -3.28 -20.20 11.57
N THR A 131 -4.22 -19.26 11.78
CA THR A 131 -3.91 -17.83 11.85
C THR A 131 -3.05 -17.50 13.06
N ASN A 132 -3.36 -18.06 14.24
CA ASN A 132 -2.54 -17.92 15.42
C ASN A 132 -1.17 -18.60 15.27
N ALA A 133 -1.13 -19.82 14.74
CA ALA A 133 0.12 -20.49 14.48
C ALA A 133 1.04 -19.72 13.54
N LEU A 134 0.50 -19.09 12.49
CA LEU A 134 1.28 -18.20 11.63
C LEU A 134 1.77 -16.96 12.38
N ALA A 135 0.90 -16.31 13.17
CA ALA A 135 1.27 -15.11 13.92
C ALA A 135 2.42 -15.37 14.91
N GLU A 136 2.47 -16.56 15.52
CA GLU A 136 3.54 -16.97 16.41
C GLU A 136 4.89 -17.21 15.72
N THR A 137 4.92 -17.35 14.39
CA THR A 137 6.17 -17.49 13.63
C THR A 137 6.87 -16.17 13.33
N PHE A 138 6.20 -15.05 13.53
CA PHE A 138 6.77 -13.75 13.23
C PHE A 138 7.79 -13.31 14.29
N GLU A 139 8.98 -13.00 13.83
CA GLU A 139 10.02 -12.42 14.66
C GLU A 139 10.14 -10.92 14.37
N PRO A 140 10.48 -10.10 15.39
CA PRO A 140 10.78 -8.69 15.17
C PRO A 140 11.98 -8.53 14.22
N VAL A 141 11.79 -7.84 13.12
CA VAL A 141 12.86 -7.54 12.16
C VAL A 141 13.08 -6.04 12.11
N GLU A 142 14.28 -5.61 12.42
CA GLU A 142 14.70 -4.22 12.21
C GLU A 142 15.05 -4.04 10.71
N VAL A 143 14.05 -3.68 9.90
CA VAL A 143 14.20 -3.53 8.45
C VAL A 143 15.06 -2.33 8.10
N VAL A 144 14.93 -1.24 8.85
CA VAL A 144 15.71 -0.01 8.69
C VAL A 144 16.35 0.31 10.03
N LYS A 145 17.68 0.42 10.06
CA LYS A 145 18.38 0.84 11.26
C LYS A 145 17.92 2.23 11.69
N GLY A 146 17.72 2.42 13.00
CA GLY A 146 17.18 3.67 13.56
C GLY A 146 18.06 4.90 13.35
N ASP A 147 19.32 4.72 12.98
CA ASP A 147 20.25 5.81 12.72
C ASP A 147 20.04 6.41 11.32
N LEU A 148 20.15 7.72 11.22
CA LEU A 148 20.16 8.42 9.94
C LEU A 148 21.54 8.29 9.30
N TYR A 149 21.60 7.59 8.18
CA TYR A 149 22.81 7.47 7.37
C TYR A 149 22.82 8.50 6.26
N THR A 150 23.47 9.64 6.49
CA THR A 150 23.70 10.63 5.46
C THR A 150 25.03 10.36 4.75
N PRO A 151 25.14 10.56 3.43
CA PRO A 151 26.43 10.52 2.75
C PRO A 151 27.36 11.61 3.31
N PHE A 152 28.68 11.38 3.26
CA PHE A 152 29.63 12.43 3.58
C PHE A 152 29.96 13.21 2.31
N ILE A 153 29.81 14.53 2.37
CA ILE A 153 30.25 15.47 1.33
C ILE A 153 31.10 16.51 2.04
N ASP A 154 32.38 16.62 1.66
CA ASP A 154 33.27 17.60 2.26
C ASP A 154 32.75 19.02 2.03
N LYS A 155 32.84 19.87 3.08
CA LYS A 155 32.39 21.26 3.08
C LYS A 155 30.94 21.46 2.64
N ALA A 156 30.05 20.51 2.94
CA ALA A 156 28.66 20.62 2.54
C ALA A 156 27.96 21.84 3.12
N GLU A 157 28.25 22.19 4.36
CA GLU A 157 27.62 23.33 5.05
C GLU A 157 28.02 24.65 4.43
N GLU A 158 29.31 24.87 4.22
CA GLU A 158 29.83 26.07 3.57
C GLU A 158 29.28 26.17 2.13
N THR A 159 29.31 25.08 1.38
CA THR A 159 28.86 25.05 -0.01
C THR A 159 27.37 25.37 -0.14
N VAL A 160 26.52 24.83 0.74
CA VAL A 160 25.08 25.16 0.74
C VAL A 160 24.85 26.63 1.05
N ALA A 161 25.54 27.18 2.03
CA ALA A 161 25.42 28.57 2.39
C ALA A 161 25.89 29.51 1.22
N GLU A 162 27.07 29.22 0.64
CA GLU A 162 27.60 29.98 -0.51
C GLU A 162 26.66 29.97 -1.72
N LEU A 163 26.19 28.78 -2.14
CA LEU A 163 25.26 28.63 -3.27
C LEU A 163 23.93 29.38 -3.01
N THR A 164 23.45 29.34 -1.76
CA THR A 164 22.21 30.04 -1.38
C THR A 164 22.36 31.53 -1.50
N TYR A 165 23.41 32.12 -0.91
CA TYR A 165 23.65 33.57 -1.01
C TYR A 165 23.98 34.00 -2.43
N GLN A 166 24.80 33.25 -3.16
CA GLN A 166 25.10 33.54 -4.55
C GLN A 166 23.82 33.64 -5.40
N LYS A 167 22.91 32.67 -5.24
CA LYS A 167 21.64 32.68 -5.97
C LYS A 167 20.71 33.78 -5.51
N ALA A 168 20.71 34.11 -4.24
CA ALA A 168 19.96 35.23 -3.71
C ALA A 168 20.43 36.57 -4.27
N PHE A 169 21.74 36.84 -4.32
CA PHE A 169 22.30 38.03 -4.92
C PHE A 169 21.99 38.16 -6.43
N GLU A 170 22.00 37.02 -7.14
CA GLU A 170 21.62 36.98 -8.56
C GLU A 170 20.17 37.39 -8.79
N ILE A 171 19.25 36.95 -7.90
CA ILE A 171 17.81 37.20 -8.07
C ILE A 171 17.39 38.56 -7.51
N TYR A 172 17.89 38.94 -6.33
CA TYR A 172 17.42 40.08 -5.55
C TYR A 172 18.40 41.28 -5.54
N GLY A 173 19.62 41.11 -6.05
CA GLY A 173 20.66 42.13 -6.05
C GLY A 173 21.52 42.10 -4.77
N ASN A 174 22.52 43.00 -4.77
CA ASN A 174 23.41 43.22 -3.62
C ASN A 174 23.43 44.71 -3.28
N PRO A 175 23.05 45.16 -2.07
CA PRO A 175 22.69 44.32 -0.93
C PRO A 175 21.32 43.64 -1.09
N LEU A 176 21.12 42.52 -0.34
CA LEU A 176 19.83 41.87 -0.28
C LEU A 176 18.79 42.72 0.45
N PRO A 177 17.51 42.67 0.07
CA PRO A 177 16.45 43.22 0.91
C PRO A 177 16.41 42.50 2.29
N ASP A 178 16.20 43.26 3.36
CA ASP A 178 16.23 42.76 4.74
C ASP A 178 15.32 41.53 4.94
N ILE A 179 14.13 41.51 4.34
CA ILE A 179 13.18 40.39 4.45
C ILE A 179 13.73 39.13 3.83
N VAL A 180 14.53 39.21 2.78
CA VAL A 180 15.17 38.06 2.11
C VAL A 180 16.33 37.57 2.95
N ASP A 181 17.18 38.47 3.40
CA ASP A 181 18.36 38.12 4.20
C ASP A 181 17.98 37.47 5.52
N LEU A 182 17.04 38.01 6.27
CA LEU A 182 16.52 37.41 7.51
C LEU A 182 15.90 36.03 7.27
N ARG A 183 15.25 35.84 6.11
CA ARG A 183 14.68 34.55 5.79
C ARG A 183 15.75 33.50 5.47
N ILE A 184 16.77 33.86 4.70
CA ILE A 184 17.91 33.00 4.40
C ILE A 184 18.63 32.58 5.68
N GLU A 185 18.92 33.55 6.55
CA GLU A 185 19.58 33.31 7.82
C GLU A 185 18.77 32.31 8.66
N LYS A 186 17.47 32.49 8.78
CA LYS A 186 16.58 31.57 9.51
C LYS A 186 16.60 30.14 8.94
N GLU A 187 16.49 30.02 7.61
CA GLU A 187 16.46 28.70 6.96
C GLU A 187 17.81 27.99 7.07
N LEU A 188 18.92 28.70 6.80
CA LEU A 188 20.25 28.13 6.91
C LEU A 188 20.58 27.72 8.35
N THR A 189 20.21 28.52 9.34
CA THR A 189 20.39 28.15 10.76
C THR A 189 19.70 26.82 11.07
N SER A 190 18.48 26.61 10.56
CA SER A 190 17.75 25.37 10.75
C SER A 190 18.39 24.20 10.01
N ILE A 191 18.74 24.37 8.72
CA ILE A 191 19.31 23.31 7.88
C ILE A 191 20.67 22.87 8.41
N LEU A 192 21.57 23.83 8.69
CA LEU A 192 22.91 23.54 9.17
C LEU A 192 22.89 23.00 10.60
N GLY A 193 22.11 23.62 11.49
CA GLY A 193 21.99 23.23 12.89
C GLY A 193 21.44 21.82 13.12
N ASN A 194 20.66 21.30 12.16
CA ASN A 194 20.14 19.92 12.18
C ASN A 194 21.00 18.94 11.36
N GLY A 195 22.12 19.36 10.77
CA GLY A 195 23.00 18.50 9.99
C GLY A 195 22.44 18.09 8.62
N PHE A 196 21.49 18.84 8.05
CA PHE A 196 20.83 18.49 6.78
C PHE A 196 21.52 19.06 5.55
N ALA A 197 22.61 19.79 5.69
CA ALA A 197 23.34 20.42 4.58
C ALA A 197 23.69 19.42 3.47
N VAL A 198 24.13 18.23 3.84
CA VAL A 198 24.51 17.18 2.87
C VAL A 198 23.33 16.76 1.99
N ILE A 199 22.12 16.63 2.57
CA ILE A 199 20.91 16.26 1.85
C ILE A 199 20.51 17.35 0.85
N TYR A 200 20.57 18.62 1.29
CA TYR A 200 20.29 19.77 0.44
C TYR A 200 21.30 19.89 -0.71
N LEU A 201 22.59 19.72 -0.41
CA LEU A 201 23.64 19.77 -1.43
C LEU A 201 23.50 18.64 -2.44
N ALA A 202 23.28 17.40 -1.98
CA ALA A 202 23.07 16.26 -2.86
C ALA A 202 21.86 16.46 -3.78
N SER A 203 20.75 16.99 -3.24
CA SER A 203 19.55 17.30 -4.02
C SER A 203 19.82 18.38 -5.06
N GLN A 204 20.53 19.46 -4.70
CA GLN A 204 20.94 20.51 -5.62
C GLN A 204 21.83 19.98 -6.74
N MET A 205 22.83 19.14 -6.42
CA MET A 205 23.72 18.53 -7.41
C MET A 205 22.97 17.63 -8.39
N LEU A 206 22.00 16.85 -7.91
CA LEU A 206 21.14 15.98 -8.75
C LEU A 206 20.29 16.79 -9.72
N VAL A 207 19.61 17.84 -9.21
CA VAL A 207 18.78 18.73 -10.02
C VAL A 207 19.64 19.48 -11.04
N HIS A 208 20.77 20.03 -10.63
CA HIS A 208 21.70 20.73 -11.51
C HIS A 208 22.20 19.82 -12.64
N ARG A 209 22.65 18.61 -12.28
CA ARG A 209 23.13 17.62 -13.28
C ARG A 209 22.04 17.17 -14.25
N SER A 210 20.80 17.05 -13.77
CA SER A 210 19.66 16.73 -14.61
C SER A 210 19.41 17.84 -15.65
N ASN A 211 19.37 19.08 -15.18
CA ASN A 211 19.15 20.25 -16.03
C ASN A 211 20.28 20.45 -17.06
N GLU A 212 21.55 20.27 -16.68
CA GLU A 212 22.70 20.34 -17.61
C GLU A 212 22.57 19.31 -18.75
N ARG A 213 21.93 18.18 -18.49
CA ARG A 213 21.69 17.13 -19.49
C ARG A 213 20.39 17.32 -20.28
N GLY A 214 19.69 18.42 -20.08
CA GLY A 214 18.44 18.74 -20.76
C GLY A 214 17.20 18.01 -20.28
N TYR A 215 17.27 17.38 -19.11
CA TYR A 215 16.11 16.73 -18.49
C TYR A 215 15.34 17.71 -17.62
N LEU A 216 14.01 17.60 -17.68
CA LEU A 216 13.12 18.37 -16.81
C LEU A 216 13.06 17.74 -15.42
N VAL A 217 13.14 18.59 -14.40
CA VAL A 217 12.92 18.19 -13.01
C VAL A 217 11.57 18.74 -12.56
N GLY A 218 10.66 17.86 -12.16
CA GLY A 218 9.34 18.24 -11.68
C GLY A 218 9.33 18.58 -10.19
N SER A 219 8.27 19.26 -9.75
CA SER A 219 8.06 19.68 -8.36
C SER A 219 7.44 18.58 -7.47
N ARG A 220 7.31 17.37 -7.95
CA ARG A 220 6.71 16.26 -7.21
C ARG A 220 7.73 15.62 -6.27
N GLY A 221 7.92 16.24 -5.13
CA GLY A 221 8.80 15.73 -4.08
C GLY A 221 8.13 15.88 -2.73
N SER A 222 7.61 14.92 -2.16
CA SER A 222 7.08 14.69 -0.82
C SER A 222 5.90 13.78 -0.85
#